data_4f16bef4ef7d9e17b1d53a2453321761
#
_entry.id   4f16bef4ef7d9e17b1d53a2453321761
#
_cell.length_a   1.000
_cell.length_b   1.000
_cell.length_c   1.000
_cell.angle_alpha   90.00
_cell.angle_beta   90.00
_cell.angle_gamma   90.00
#
_symmetry.space_group_name_H-M   'P 1'
#
loop_
_entity.id
_entity.type
_entity.pdbx_description
1 polymer ?
#
loop_
_entity_poly.entity_id
_entity_poly.type
_entity_poly.pdbx_seq_one_letter_code
_entity_poly.pdbx_strand_id
1 'polypeptide(L)'
;MISTALARELRDASLVWTPASGDAFQIAPGNENSADFEGDVFTVSDMTIEAQVYSTGTVLGFNGTTEWALDSVALDDALWLPREDQLRDLLRGAFQSMHRDTAPPRVSYSVLARIDQEDAAFLADDPAEAYGLALLALIRSARAA
;
A
#
# COMPACT_ATOMS: atom_id res chain seq x y z
N MET A 1 6.41 0.74 7.73
CA MET A 1 5.83 0.30 6.44
C MET A 1 4.57 -0.51 6.71
N ILE A 2 3.56 -0.35 5.87
CA ILE A 2 2.32 -1.14 5.96
C ILE A 2 2.63 -2.64 5.87
N SER A 3 1.87 -3.46 6.58
CA SER A 3 2.00 -4.92 6.50
C SER A 3 1.46 -5.46 5.17
N THR A 4 2.00 -6.59 4.72
CA THR A 4 1.51 -7.29 3.54
C THR A 4 0.03 -7.69 3.69
N ALA A 5 -0.37 -8.11 4.89
CA ALA A 5 -1.75 -8.48 5.18
C ALA A 5 -2.72 -7.31 4.98
N LEU A 6 -2.39 -6.14 5.51
CA LEU A 6 -3.23 -4.95 5.36
C LEU A 6 -3.23 -4.44 3.92
N ALA A 7 -2.09 -4.49 3.23
CA ALA A 7 -2.02 -4.13 1.81
C ALA A 7 -2.95 -5.00 0.96
N ARG A 8 -3.02 -6.30 1.25
CA ARG A 8 -3.97 -7.20 0.58
C ARG A 8 -5.42 -6.85 0.87
N GLU A 9 -5.74 -6.53 2.12
CA GLU A 9 -7.10 -6.13 2.50
C GLU A 9 -7.52 -4.84 1.79
N LEU A 10 -6.62 -3.88 1.67
CA LEU A 10 -6.87 -2.64 0.93
C LEU A 10 -7.11 -2.91 -0.56
N ARG A 11 -6.29 -3.76 -1.18
CA ARG A 11 -6.50 -4.19 -2.57
C ARG A 11 -7.85 -4.88 -2.75
N ASP A 12 -8.18 -5.80 -1.87
CA ASP A 12 -9.44 -6.55 -1.92
C ASP A 12 -10.65 -5.65 -1.66
N ALA A 13 -10.46 -4.57 -0.93
CA ALA A 13 -11.45 -3.50 -0.76
C ALA A 13 -11.53 -2.53 -1.95
N SER A 14 -10.79 -2.81 -3.01
CA SER A 14 -10.76 -2.06 -4.28
C SER A 14 -9.94 -0.76 -4.25
N LEU A 15 -8.94 -0.68 -3.39
CA LEU A 15 -7.94 0.38 -3.50
C LEU A 15 -7.15 0.18 -4.79
N VAL A 16 -7.23 1.16 -5.68
CA VAL A 16 -6.56 1.12 -6.99
C VAL A 16 -5.19 1.79 -6.90
N TRP A 17 -4.19 1.13 -7.46
CA TRP A 17 -2.83 1.66 -7.58
C TRP A 17 -2.57 2.16 -8.98
N THR A 18 -2.12 3.41 -9.09
CA THR A 18 -1.55 3.97 -10.31
C THR A 18 -0.06 4.17 -10.04
N PRO A 19 0.81 3.31 -10.56
CA PRO A 19 2.23 3.34 -10.21
C PRO A 19 2.90 4.67 -10.56
N ALA A 20 3.70 5.16 -9.62
CA ALA A 20 4.52 6.35 -9.79
C ALA A 20 5.91 6.11 -9.20
N SER A 21 6.89 6.87 -9.65
CA SER A 21 8.26 6.78 -9.14
C SER A 21 8.28 6.97 -7.62
N GLY A 22 8.97 6.08 -6.91
CA GLY A 22 9.05 6.06 -5.46
C GLY A 22 8.03 5.16 -4.78
N ASP A 23 7.09 4.60 -5.51
CA ASP A 23 6.10 3.68 -4.94
C ASP A 23 6.72 2.32 -4.66
N ALA A 24 6.36 1.73 -3.52
CA ALA A 24 6.81 0.41 -3.11
C ALA A 24 5.76 -0.65 -3.41
N PHE A 25 6.20 -1.83 -3.80
CA PHE A 25 5.32 -2.97 -4.05
C PHE A 25 6.01 -4.30 -3.78
N GLN A 26 5.22 -5.34 -3.64
CA GLN A 26 5.67 -6.74 -3.60
C GLN A 26 5.04 -7.49 -4.76
N ILE A 27 5.61 -8.63 -5.12
CA ILE A 27 4.97 -9.56 -6.04
C ILE A 27 3.90 -10.32 -5.27
N ALA A 28 2.67 -10.30 -5.77
CA ALA A 28 1.55 -10.92 -5.10
C ALA A 28 1.73 -12.46 -5.03
N PRO A 29 1.34 -13.11 -3.92
CA PRO A 29 1.42 -14.55 -3.79
C PRO A 29 0.57 -15.25 -4.85
N GLY A 30 1.04 -16.42 -5.31
CA GLY A 30 0.36 -17.21 -6.33
C GLY A 30 0.79 -16.92 -7.74
N ASN A 31 1.63 -15.91 -7.98
CA ASN A 31 2.29 -15.68 -9.25
C ASN A 31 3.40 -16.73 -9.43
N GLU A 32 3.66 -17.15 -10.68
CA GLU A 32 4.71 -18.11 -11.03
C GLU A 32 6.08 -17.70 -10.48
N ASN A 33 6.31 -16.40 -10.37
CA ASN A 33 7.57 -15.83 -9.91
C ASN A 33 7.57 -15.49 -8.41
N SER A 34 6.46 -15.69 -7.70
CA SER A 34 6.33 -15.25 -6.31
C SER A 34 7.26 -15.99 -5.35
N ALA A 35 7.56 -17.26 -5.64
CA ALA A 35 8.42 -18.08 -4.78
C ALA A 35 9.86 -17.55 -4.71
N ASP A 36 10.38 -17.00 -5.80
CA ASP A 36 11.74 -16.47 -5.86
C ASP A 36 11.89 -15.10 -5.21
N PHE A 37 10.79 -14.37 -5.05
CA PHE A 37 10.77 -12.98 -4.57
C PHE A 37 9.83 -12.77 -3.38
N GLU A 38 9.48 -13.84 -2.69
CA GLU A 38 8.56 -13.75 -1.54
C GLU A 38 9.12 -12.81 -0.46
N GLY A 39 8.34 -11.80 -0.13
CA GLY A 39 8.71 -10.81 0.87
C GLY A 39 9.61 -9.67 0.36
N ASP A 40 10.15 -9.77 -0.85
CA ASP A 40 10.99 -8.72 -1.41
C ASP A 40 10.16 -7.48 -1.74
N VAL A 41 10.68 -6.32 -1.37
CA VAL A 41 10.06 -5.02 -1.66
C VAL A 41 10.82 -4.35 -2.80
N PHE A 42 10.08 -3.97 -3.83
CA PHE A 42 10.60 -3.26 -4.99
C PHE A 42 10.12 -1.81 -4.96
N THR A 43 10.88 -0.92 -5.58
CA THR A 43 10.52 0.49 -5.71
C THR A 43 10.44 0.87 -7.17
N VAL A 44 9.33 1.47 -7.58
CA VAL A 44 9.18 2.01 -8.93
C VAL A 44 10.15 3.16 -9.12
N SER A 45 10.90 3.13 -10.21
CA SER A 45 11.85 4.20 -10.54
C SER A 45 11.96 4.36 -12.05
N ASP A 46 12.31 5.56 -12.48
CA ASP A 46 12.48 5.84 -13.91
C ASP A 46 13.69 5.13 -14.53
N MET A 47 14.56 4.55 -13.69
CA MET A 47 15.80 3.94 -14.14
C MET A 47 15.80 2.41 -14.15
N THR A 48 15.12 1.77 -13.18
CA THR A 48 15.22 0.32 -12.99
C THR A 48 13.89 -0.42 -13.04
N ILE A 49 12.83 0.16 -12.51
CA ILE A 49 11.49 -0.43 -12.56
C ILE A 49 10.53 0.65 -13.01
N GLU A 50 9.96 0.48 -14.19
CA GLU A 50 9.13 1.47 -14.83
C GLU A 50 7.75 0.91 -15.15
N ALA A 51 6.70 1.71 -14.90
CA ALA A 51 5.34 1.36 -15.31
C ALA A 51 5.18 1.63 -16.81
N GLN A 52 4.76 0.62 -17.56
CA GLN A 52 4.49 0.71 -18.99
C GLN A 52 3.02 0.44 -19.24
N VAL A 53 2.34 1.41 -19.84
CA VAL A 53 0.91 1.33 -20.13
C VAL A 53 0.69 0.83 -21.54
N TYR A 54 -0.02 -0.29 -21.66
CA TYR A 54 -0.44 -0.88 -22.93
C TYR A 54 -1.96 -0.89 -23.02
N SER A 55 -2.49 -1.14 -24.21
CA SER A 55 -3.95 -1.29 -24.42
C SER A 55 -4.54 -2.47 -23.63
N THR A 56 -3.71 -3.46 -23.30
CA THR A 56 -4.10 -4.66 -22.54
C THR A 56 -3.91 -4.53 -21.03
N GLY A 57 -3.35 -3.41 -20.56
CA GLY A 57 -3.10 -3.17 -19.13
C GLY A 57 -1.75 -2.53 -18.86
N THR A 58 -1.47 -2.30 -17.59
CA THR A 58 -0.21 -1.75 -17.11
C THR A 58 0.72 -2.87 -16.68
N VAL A 59 1.99 -2.76 -17.08
CA VAL A 59 3.06 -3.71 -16.75
C VAL A 59 4.19 -2.95 -16.06
N LEU A 60 4.78 -3.56 -15.03
CA LEU A 60 5.99 -3.06 -14.39
C LEU A 60 7.20 -3.70 -15.05
N GLY A 61 7.92 -2.92 -15.83
CA GLY A 61 9.12 -3.37 -16.54
C GLY A 61 10.37 -3.21 -15.65
N PHE A 62 11.17 -4.27 -15.56
CA PHE A 62 12.42 -4.28 -14.83
C PHE A 62 13.56 -4.04 -15.84
N ASN A 63 14.13 -2.84 -15.80
CA ASN A 63 15.10 -2.41 -16.79
C ASN A 63 16.53 -2.70 -16.35
N GLY A 64 17.31 -3.26 -17.27
CA GLY A 64 18.75 -3.00 -17.37
C GLY A 64 19.69 -3.82 -16.49
N THR A 65 19.30 -4.93 -15.86
CA THR A 65 20.26 -5.81 -15.23
C THR A 65 20.04 -7.26 -15.59
N THR A 66 21.13 -7.97 -15.88
CA THR A 66 21.14 -9.42 -16.13
C THR A 66 20.86 -10.24 -14.87
N GLU A 67 20.77 -9.60 -13.73
CA GLU A 67 20.53 -10.23 -12.43
C GLU A 67 19.05 -10.44 -12.13
N TRP A 68 18.15 -9.77 -12.85
CA TRP A 68 16.74 -9.93 -12.67
C TRP A 68 16.23 -11.20 -13.36
N ALA A 69 15.67 -12.11 -12.58
CA ALA A 69 14.98 -13.29 -13.11
C ALA A 69 13.64 -12.94 -13.76
N LEU A 70 13.19 -11.69 -13.58
CA LEU A 70 11.95 -11.15 -14.13
C LEU A 70 12.24 -9.99 -15.07
N ASP A 71 11.68 -10.03 -16.27
CA ASP A 71 11.70 -8.89 -17.20
C ASP A 71 10.55 -7.92 -16.90
N SER A 72 9.40 -8.43 -16.46
CA SER A 72 8.24 -7.61 -16.13
C SER A 72 7.27 -8.38 -15.24
N VAL A 73 6.40 -7.64 -14.56
CA VAL A 73 5.27 -8.18 -13.81
C VAL A 73 4.02 -7.39 -14.13
N ALA A 74 2.91 -8.08 -14.37
CA ALA A 74 1.62 -7.42 -14.59
C ALA A 74 1.20 -6.67 -13.32
N LEU A 75 0.51 -5.53 -13.48
CA LEU A 75 0.08 -4.73 -12.35
C LEU A 75 -0.81 -5.52 -11.38
N ASP A 76 -1.65 -6.41 -11.91
CA ASP A 76 -2.53 -7.27 -11.08
C ASP A 76 -1.76 -8.28 -10.24
N ASP A 77 -0.53 -8.60 -10.63
CA ASP A 77 0.37 -9.50 -9.91
C ASP A 77 1.28 -8.77 -8.93
N ALA A 78 1.18 -7.45 -8.86
CA ALA A 78 1.91 -6.61 -7.93
C ALA A 78 0.98 -6.17 -6.80
N LEU A 79 1.52 -6.17 -5.58
CA LEU A 79 0.81 -5.69 -4.40
C LEU A 79 1.42 -4.36 -3.97
N TRP A 80 0.67 -3.29 -4.13
CA TRP A 80 1.10 -1.97 -3.70
C TRP A 80 1.24 -1.90 -2.18
N LEU A 81 2.36 -1.36 -1.72
CA LEU A 81 2.61 -1.04 -0.32
C LEU A 81 2.60 0.48 -0.17
N PRO A 82 1.43 1.11 -0.01
CA PRO A 82 1.38 2.56 0.08
C PRO A 82 2.15 3.09 1.29
N ARG A 83 2.84 4.20 1.09
CA ARG A 83 3.57 4.88 2.16
C ARG A 83 2.62 5.62 3.08
N GLU A 84 3.13 5.96 4.26
CA GLU A 84 2.41 6.75 5.27
C GLU A 84 1.81 8.04 4.68
N ASP A 85 2.60 8.79 3.92
CA ASP A 85 2.14 10.03 3.30
C ASP A 85 1.00 9.79 2.29
N GLN A 86 1.12 8.73 1.50
CA GLN A 86 0.09 8.37 0.52
C GLN A 86 -1.21 7.93 1.20
N LEU A 87 -1.13 7.14 2.26
CA LEU A 87 -2.30 6.69 3.02
C LEU A 87 -3.02 7.88 3.67
N ARG A 88 -2.27 8.80 4.25
CA ARG A 88 -2.83 10.03 4.80
C ARG A 88 -3.54 10.85 3.73
N ASP A 89 -2.90 11.03 2.58
CA ASP A 89 -3.49 11.80 1.47
C ASP A 89 -4.77 11.13 0.93
N LEU A 90 -4.82 9.82 0.91
CA LEU A 90 -6.00 9.06 0.48
C LEU A 90 -7.18 9.19 1.46
N LEU A 91 -6.93 9.42 2.73
CA LEU A 91 -7.98 9.70 3.71
C LEU A 91 -8.67 11.05 3.45
N ARG A 92 -7.98 11.99 2.82
CA ARG A 92 -8.51 13.31 2.48
C ARG A 92 -9.16 14.01 3.68
N GLY A 93 -10.38 14.50 3.54
CA GLY A 93 -11.12 15.19 4.59
C GLY A 93 -11.55 14.32 5.78
N ALA A 94 -11.46 13.00 5.66
CA ALA A 94 -11.72 12.10 6.77
C ALA A 94 -10.63 12.13 7.84
N PHE A 95 -9.38 12.42 7.45
CA PHE A 95 -8.27 12.52 8.38
C PHE A 95 -8.45 13.70 9.34
N GLN A 96 -8.34 13.45 10.65
CA GLN A 96 -8.45 14.47 11.68
C GLN A 96 -7.11 14.73 12.35
N SER A 97 -6.47 13.68 12.87
CA SER A 97 -5.21 13.81 13.59
C SER A 97 -4.47 12.48 13.69
N MET A 98 -3.18 12.56 13.96
CA MET A 98 -2.36 11.41 14.32
C MET A 98 -1.59 11.72 15.59
N HIS A 99 -1.59 10.78 16.52
CA HIS A 99 -0.89 10.88 17.77
C HIS A 99 0.12 9.75 17.92
N ARG A 100 1.27 10.09 18.44
CA ARG A 100 2.30 9.13 18.83
C ARG A 100 2.35 9.07 20.34
N ASP A 101 2.07 7.90 20.89
CA ASP A 101 2.19 7.64 22.32
C ASP A 101 3.48 6.89 22.59
N THR A 102 4.33 7.45 23.45
CA THR A 102 5.63 6.89 23.81
C THR A 102 5.62 6.25 25.20
N ALA A 103 4.46 6.13 25.84
CA ALA A 103 4.37 5.51 27.15
C ALA A 103 4.84 4.04 27.10
N PRO A 104 5.74 3.62 28.06
CA PRO A 104 6.19 2.24 28.10
C PRO A 104 5.02 1.26 28.24
N PRO A 105 5.15 0.03 27.73
CA PRO A 105 6.36 -0.59 27.16
C PRO A 105 6.54 -0.40 25.64
N ARG A 106 5.60 0.24 24.95
CA ARG A 106 5.62 0.35 23.48
C ARG A 106 5.33 1.78 23.03
N VAL A 107 5.90 2.11 21.88
CA VAL A 107 5.45 3.24 21.07
C VAL A 107 4.25 2.79 20.27
N SER A 108 3.19 3.57 20.30
CA SER A 108 2.00 3.33 19.48
C SER A 108 1.58 4.59 18.72
N TYR A 109 0.85 4.36 17.64
CA TYR A 109 0.35 5.44 16.80
C TYR A 109 -1.17 5.32 16.70
N SER A 110 -1.86 6.44 16.86
CA SER A 110 -3.31 6.50 16.78
C SER A 110 -3.71 7.52 15.73
N VAL A 111 -4.43 7.05 14.70
CA VAL A 111 -5.00 7.92 13.67
C VAL A 111 -6.48 8.13 13.99
N LEU A 112 -6.89 9.38 14.14
CA LEU A 112 -8.26 9.75 14.30
C LEU A 112 -8.84 10.12 12.93
N ALA A 113 -9.89 9.44 12.52
CA ALA A 113 -10.56 9.68 11.25
C ALA A 113 -12.07 9.76 11.45
N ARG A 114 -12.72 10.60 10.63
CA ARG A 114 -14.18 10.72 10.64
C ARG A 114 -14.78 9.81 9.58
N ILE A 115 -15.52 8.81 10.04
CA ILE A 115 -16.15 7.80 9.19
C ILE A 115 -17.65 7.79 9.54
N ASP A 116 -18.50 7.96 8.53
CA ASP A 116 -19.96 8.03 8.71
C ASP A 116 -20.39 9.08 9.75
N GLN A 117 -19.70 10.23 9.74
CA GLN A 117 -19.97 11.35 10.65
C GLN A 117 -19.59 11.09 12.11
N GLU A 118 -18.92 9.99 12.39
CA GLU A 118 -18.39 9.64 13.70
C GLU A 118 -16.87 9.61 13.69
N ASP A 119 -16.24 10.06 14.76
CA ASP A 119 -14.80 9.99 14.92
C ASP A 119 -14.42 8.61 15.45
N ALA A 120 -13.47 7.96 14.77
CA ALA A 120 -12.93 6.67 15.17
C ALA A 120 -11.42 6.73 15.24
N ALA A 121 -10.83 6.02 16.20
CA ALA A 121 -9.40 5.92 16.37
C ALA A 121 -8.87 4.56 15.91
N PHE A 122 -7.75 4.57 15.19
CA PHE A 122 -7.10 3.38 14.65
C PHE A 122 -5.67 3.31 15.18
N LEU A 123 -5.37 2.28 15.94
CA LEU A 123 -4.10 2.12 16.66
C LEU A 123 -3.22 1.05 16.03
N ALA A 124 -1.92 1.32 15.94
CA ALA A 124 -0.92 0.35 15.50
C ALA A 124 0.46 0.73 16.02
N ASP A 125 1.39 -0.21 15.93
CA ASP A 125 2.80 -0.01 16.31
C ASP A 125 3.58 0.79 15.25
N ASP A 126 3.05 0.90 14.04
CA ASP A 126 3.63 1.59 12.89
C ASP A 126 2.63 2.62 12.38
N PRO A 127 3.06 3.86 12.07
CA PRO A 127 2.14 4.90 11.63
C PRO A 127 1.47 4.57 10.29
N ALA A 128 2.16 3.95 9.35
CA ALA A 128 1.57 3.55 8.08
C ALA A 128 0.44 2.53 8.29
N GLU A 129 0.64 1.61 9.23
CA GLU A 129 -0.39 0.63 9.60
C GLU A 129 -1.63 1.32 10.17
N ALA A 130 -1.45 2.29 11.05
CA ALA A 130 -2.57 3.06 11.64
C ALA A 130 -3.36 3.82 10.57
N TYR A 131 -2.67 4.49 9.65
CA TYR A 131 -3.31 5.16 8.50
C TYR A 131 -4.02 4.16 7.59
N GLY A 132 -3.39 3.02 7.33
CA GLY A 132 -3.96 1.97 6.48
C GLY A 132 -5.24 1.37 7.05
N LEU A 133 -5.29 1.15 8.35
CA LEU A 133 -6.50 0.69 9.04
C LEU A 133 -7.64 1.70 8.93
N ALA A 134 -7.35 2.98 9.10
CA ALA A 134 -8.33 4.05 8.94
C ALA A 134 -8.86 4.11 7.50
N LEU A 135 -7.97 4.02 6.52
CA LEU A 135 -8.36 4.02 5.10
C LEU A 135 -9.22 2.82 4.76
N LEU A 136 -8.87 1.63 5.24
CA LEU A 136 -9.65 0.42 5.02
C LEU A 136 -11.08 0.57 5.57
N ALA A 137 -11.22 1.12 6.77
CA ALA A 137 -12.52 1.40 7.38
C ALA A 137 -13.33 2.40 6.55
N LEU A 138 -12.67 3.45 6.05
CA LEU A 138 -13.31 4.46 5.21
C LEU A 138 -13.82 3.85 3.89
N ILE A 139 -13.01 3.03 3.22
CA ILE A 139 -13.39 2.37 1.98
C ILE A 139 -14.57 1.42 2.21
N ARG A 140 -14.51 0.61 3.26
CA ARG A 140 -15.58 -0.33 3.60
C ARG A 140 -16.89 0.38 3.94
N SER A 141 -16.81 1.49 4.66
CA SER A 141 -17.96 2.34 4.97
C SER A 141 -18.61 2.91 3.70
N ALA A 142 -17.80 3.44 2.78
CA ALA A 142 -18.29 3.98 1.52
C ALA A 142 -18.97 2.92 0.65
N ARG A 143 -18.51 1.66 0.69
CA ARG A 143 -19.10 0.56 -0.06
C ARG A 143 -20.39 0.00 0.56
N ALA A 144 -20.53 0.15 1.87
CA ALA A 144 -21.71 -0.29 2.59
C ALA A 144 -22.90 0.69 2.48
N ALA A 145 -22.61 1.92 2.05
CA ALA A 145 -23.63 2.98 1.92
C ALA A 145 -24.47 2.82 0.63
#